data_2d6eae335e213ae4fdccf32430a9c172
#
_entry.id   2d6eae335e213ae4fdccf32430a9c172
#
_cell.length_a   1.000
_cell.length_b   1.000
_cell.length_c   1.000
_cell.angle_alpha   90.00
_cell.angle_beta   90.00
_cell.angle_gamma   90.00
#
_symmetry.space_group_name_H-M   'P 1'
#
loop_
_entity.id
_entity.type
_entity.pdbx_description
1 polymer ?
#
loop_
_entity_poly.entity_id
_entity_poly.type
_entity_poly.pdbx_seq_one_letter_code
_entity_poly.pdbx_strand_id
1 'polypeptide(L)'
;TVRNKKKELKDLDNHAWQNDSETSTNVVDALDSVNELESTLDQSKESMYKLSYVVRVTAPDLEELKRRCNEVKDFYDDLNVNLVRPFGDMLGLHGEFLPASKRYLNDYIQYVTSDFLAGLGFGATQMLGEPEGIYIGYSLDTGRNVYLKPALASQGVKGSVTNALAAAFVGSLGGGKSFSNNMIVYYSVLFGAQALIVDPKAERGRWKETLPEIAHEINIVNLTSEEQNRGLLDPYVIMENPKDSESLAIDILTFLTGISSRDGEKFPVLRKAIRAVTNSEERGLFKVIEELRAEGTTISTSIADHIESFTDYDFAHLLFSDGDVTQSISLEKQLNIIQVADLVLPDKETSFEEYTTMELLSVAMLIVISTFALDFIHTDRSV
;
A
#
# COMPACT_ATOMS: atom_id res chain seq x y z
N THR A 1 40.64 0.79 27.12
CA THR A 1 40.75 -0.55 26.53
C THR A 1 41.46 -0.51 25.18
N VAL A 2 40.96 0.19 24.17
CA VAL A 2 41.59 0.32 22.84
C VAL A 2 42.99 0.92 22.98
N ARG A 3 43.14 2.02 23.70
CA ARG A 3 44.46 2.66 23.96
C ARG A 3 45.44 1.75 24.67
N ASN A 4 44.99 0.92 25.61
CA ASN A 4 45.89 -0.03 26.31
C ASN A 4 46.35 -1.12 25.35
N LYS A 5 45.47 -1.65 24.49
CA LYS A 5 45.84 -2.67 23.48
C LYS A 5 46.81 -2.10 22.44
N LYS A 6 46.56 -0.86 22.01
CA LYS A 6 47.48 -0.13 21.12
C LYS A 6 48.86 0.02 21.72
N LYS A 7 48.97 0.34 23.03
CA LYS A 7 50.24 0.47 23.71
C LYS A 7 50.97 -0.87 23.77
N GLU A 8 50.28 -1.95 24.15
CA GLU A 8 50.81 -3.30 24.19
C GLU A 8 51.34 -3.77 22.82
N LEU A 9 50.59 -3.53 21.74
CA LEU A 9 51.04 -3.88 20.37
C LEU A 9 52.24 -3.05 19.92
N LYS A 10 52.29 -1.76 20.27
CA LYS A 10 53.49 -0.91 20.00
C LYS A 10 54.68 -1.35 20.79
N ASP A 11 54.54 -1.79 22.04
CA ASP A 11 55.64 -2.29 22.84
C ASP A 11 56.17 -3.59 22.25
N LEU A 12 55.32 -4.48 21.70
CA LEU A 12 55.72 -5.69 20.98
C LEU A 12 56.47 -5.38 19.69
N ASP A 13 56.01 -4.41 18.92
CA ASP A 13 56.65 -3.95 17.68
C ASP A 13 58.03 -3.35 17.97
N ASN A 14 58.12 -2.47 18.98
CA ASN A 14 59.40 -1.89 19.42
C ASN A 14 60.39 -2.94 19.94
N HIS A 15 59.92 -3.97 20.64
CA HIS A 15 60.76 -5.08 21.09
C HIS A 15 61.31 -5.92 19.93
N ALA A 16 60.52 -6.18 18.91
CA ALA A 16 60.99 -6.86 17.70
C ALA A 16 62.08 -6.04 17.01
N TRP A 17 61.88 -4.73 16.89
CA TRP A 17 62.84 -3.80 16.27
C TRP A 17 64.17 -3.70 17.06
N GLN A 18 64.10 -3.71 18.42
CA GLN A 18 65.32 -3.72 19.25
C GLN A 18 66.16 -4.98 19.16
N ASN A 19 65.57 -6.10 18.77
CA ASN A 19 66.21 -7.38 18.65
C ASN A 19 66.58 -7.77 17.19
N ASP A 20 66.59 -6.80 16.26
CA ASP A 20 66.86 -7.00 14.83
C ASP A 20 66.00 -8.13 14.20
N SER A 21 64.79 -8.33 14.71
CA SER A 21 63.84 -9.31 14.20
C SER A 21 62.69 -8.60 13.49
N GLU A 22 62.20 -9.20 12.39
CA GLU A 22 61.00 -8.71 11.71
C GLU A 22 59.76 -8.86 12.62
N THR A 23 58.96 -7.79 12.73
CA THR A 23 57.67 -7.83 13.43
C THR A 23 56.73 -8.77 12.72
N SER A 24 56.12 -9.69 13.46
CA SER A 24 55.13 -10.60 12.88
C SER A 24 54.02 -9.81 12.15
N THR A 25 53.69 -10.24 10.93
CA THR A 25 52.61 -9.65 10.13
C THR A 25 51.31 -9.50 10.92
N ASN A 26 51.00 -10.45 11.78
CA ASN A 26 49.82 -10.39 12.67
C ASN A 26 49.83 -9.20 13.65
N VAL A 27 51.01 -8.75 14.11
CA VAL A 27 51.14 -7.58 15.00
C VAL A 27 51.00 -6.29 14.21
N VAL A 28 51.50 -6.25 12.97
CA VAL A 28 51.35 -5.11 12.06
C VAL A 28 49.88 -4.92 11.71
N ASP A 29 49.22 -5.98 11.24
CA ASP A 29 47.77 -5.97 10.89
C ASP A 29 46.87 -5.61 12.08
N ALA A 30 47.24 -6.09 13.29
CA ALA A 30 46.55 -5.73 14.51
C ALA A 30 46.74 -4.26 14.90
N LEU A 31 47.93 -3.69 14.67
CA LEU A 31 48.18 -2.25 14.89
C LEU A 31 47.39 -1.38 13.93
N ASP A 32 47.31 -1.75 12.66
CA ASP A 32 46.56 -1.02 11.65
C ASP A 32 45.04 -1.07 11.97
N SER A 33 44.53 -2.24 12.31
CA SER A 33 43.12 -2.39 12.75
C SER A 33 42.80 -1.57 14.00
N VAL A 34 43.69 -1.50 14.98
CA VAL A 34 43.49 -0.68 16.20
C VAL A 34 43.56 0.81 15.89
N ASN A 35 44.42 1.25 14.97
CA ASN A 35 44.50 2.64 14.53
C ASN A 35 43.26 3.07 13.79
N GLU A 36 42.73 2.23 12.90
CA GLU A 36 41.50 2.44 12.16
C GLU A 36 40.29 2.56 13.13
N LEU A 37 40.19 1.63 14.08
CA LEU A 37 39.14 1.64 15.11
C LEU A 37 39.22 2.91 15.98
N GLU A 38 40.42 3.33 16.41
CA GLU A 38 40.60 4.56 17.18
C GLU A 38 40.16 5.79 16.38
N SER A 39 40.57 5.86 15.09
CA SER A 39 40.16 6.92 14.18
C SER A 39 38.64 6.98 14.01
N THR A 40 37.98 5.84 13.80
CA THR A 40 36.54 5.73 13.66
C THR A 40 35.80 6.19 14.93
N LEU A 41 36.27 5.75 16.12
CA LEU A 41 35.66 6.13 17.38
C LEU A 41 35.84 7.63 17.71
N ASP A 42 36.99 8.22 17.36
CA ASP A 42 37.26 9.64 17.61
C ASP A 42 36.52 10.57 16.61
N GLN A 43 36.39 10.16 15.36
CA GLN A 43 35.71 10.94 14.29
C GLN A 43 34.18 10.84 14.38
N SER A 44 33.65 9.63 14.50
CA SER A 44 32.21 9.39 14.51
C SER A 44 31.55 9.56 15.87
N LYS A 45 32.33 9.67 16.97
CA LYS A 45 31.86 9.63 18.36
C LYS A 45 30.99 8.40 18.64
N GLU A 46 31.28 7.32 17.99
CA GLU A 46 30.53 6.09 18.03
C GLU A 46 30.65 5.41 19.40
N SER A 47 29.54 4.82 19.85
CA SER A 47 29.52 4.10 21.12
C SER A 47 29.98 2.65 20.95
N MET A 48 30.75 2.16 21.92
CA MET A 48 31.09 0.73 21.99
C MET A 48 30.16 -0.01 22.95
N TYR A 49 29.76 -1.19 22.55
CA TYR A 49 28.90 -2.07 23.30
C TYR A 49 29.63 -3.36 23.72
N LYS A 50 29.19 -3.93 24.84
CA LYS A 50 29.58 -5.27 25.27
C LYS A 50 28.54 -6.26 24.77
N LEU A 51 28.91 -7.12 23.84
CA LEU A 51 28.04 -8.11 23.23
C LEU A 51 28.45 -9.53 23.67
N SER A 52 27.49 -10.35 24.08
CA SER A 52 27.62 -11.80 24.08
C SER A 52 26.68 -12.34 22.98
N TYR A 53 27.24 -13.05 22.02
CA TYR A 53 26.45 -13.70 20.97
C TYR A 53 26.29 -15.18 21.30
N VAL A 54 25.08 -15.62 21.58
CA VAL A 54 24.80 -16.98 22.01
C VAL A 54 23.77 -17.62 21.09
N VAL A 55 24.09 -18.75 20.49
CA VAL A 55 23.18 -19.53 19.65
C VAL A 55 22.67 -20.73 20.43
N ARG A 56 21.36 -20.86 20.57
CA ARG A 56 20.73 -22.03 21.20
C ARG A 56 20.23 -22.99 20.13
N VAL A 57 20.75 -24.21 20.14
CA VAL A 57 20.31 -25.29 19.27
C VAL A 57 19.52 -26.31 20.09
N THR A 58 18.35 -26.72 19.60
CA THR A 58 17.50 -27.75 20.25
C THR A 58 17.11 -28.83 19.25
N ALA A 59 16.96 -30.07 19.72
CA ALA A 59 16.51 -31.18 18.91
C ALA A 59 15.77 -32.20 19.78
N PRO A 60 14.95 -33.10 19.20
CA PRO A 60 14.21 -34.11 19.94
C PRO A 60 15.10 -35.21 20.55
N ASP A 61 16.24 -35.48 19.92
CA ASP A 61 17.20 -36.49 20.38
C ASP A 61 18.64 -36.02 20.24
N LEU A 62 19.58 -36.84 20.78
CA LEU A 62 21.01 -36.48 20.84
C LEU A 62 21.70 -36.54 19.46
N GLU A 63 21.28 -37.44 18.58
CA GLU A 63 21.90 -37.61 17.26
C GLU A 63 21.54 -36.41 16.37
N GLU A 64 20.27 -36.08 16.36
CA GLU A 64 19.77 -34.90 15.65
C GLU A 64 20.37 -33.60 16.22
N LEU A 65 20.53 -33.51 17.56
CA LEU A 65 21.20 -32.37 18.17
C LEU A 65 22.65 -32.19 17.70
N LYS A 66 23.40 -33.29 17.62
CA LYS A 66 24.79 -33.27 17.13
C LYS A 66 24.84 -32.82 15.67
N ARG A 67 23.95 -33.37 14.84
CA ARG A 67 23.86 -32.99 13.42
C ARG A 67 23.61 -31.50 13.25
N ARG A 68 22.60 -30.95 13.91
CA ARG A 68 22.26 -29.53 13.87
C ARG A 68 23.37 -28.63 14.41
N CYS A 69 24.04 -29.04 15.49
CA CYS A 69 25.16 -28.28 16.01
C CYS A 69 26.32 -28.20 15.02
N ASN A 70 26.60 -29.29 14.30
CA ASN A 70 27.65 -29.30 13.29
C ASN A 70 27.25 -28.41 12.11
N GLU A 71 26.02 -28.51 11.60
CA GLU A 71 25.52 -27.66 10.51
C GLU A 71 25.60 -26.15 10.85
N VAL A 72 25.20 -25.80 12.09
CA VAL A 72 25.33 -24.41 12.55
C VAL A 72 26.79 -23.98 12.62
N LYS A 73 27.66 -24.85 13.14
CA LYS A 73 29.09 -24.56 13.24
C LYS A 73 29.71 -24.38 11.86
N ASP A 74 29.47 -25.31 10.93
CA ASP A 74 30.00 -25.27 9.57
C ASP A 74 29.54 -23.99 8.84
N PHE A 75 28.27 -23.62 8.99
CA PHE A 75 27.74 -22.37 8.43
C PHE A 75 28.49 -21.12 8.93
N TYR A 76 28.82 -21.05 10.22
CA TYR A 76 29.54 -19.91 10.78
C TYR A 76 31.05 -19.97 10.46
N ASP A 77 31.63 -21.15 10.38
CA ASP A 77 33.02 -21.34 9.97
C ASP A 77 33.24 -20.85 8.52
N ASP A 78 32.27 -21.10 7.61
CA ASP A 78 32.28 -20.56 6.23
C ASP A 78 32.24 -19.01 6.18
N LEU A 79 31.68 -18.37 7.21
CA LEU A 79 31.68 -16.92 7.37
C LEU A 79 32.91 -16.39 8.16
N ASN A 80 33.89 -17.23 8.44
CA ASN A 80 35.05 -16.91 9.30
C ASN A 80 34.65 -16.49 10.73
N VAL A 81 33.52 -16.99 11.24
CA VAL A 81 33.07 -16.76 12.62
C VAL A 81 33.20 -18.06 13.41
N ASN A 82 34.13 -18.08 14.34
CA ASN A 82 34.39 -19.27 15.14
C ASN A 82 33.38 -19.36 16.31
N LEU A 83 32.48 -20.35 16.26
CA LEU A 83 31.56 -20.68 17.34
C LEU A 83 32.18 -21.71 18.29
N VAL A 84 32.28 -21.34 19.56
CA VAL A 84 32.78 -22.22 20.61
C VAL A 84 31.63 -22.86 21.37
N ARG A 85 31.69 -24.20 21.53
CA ARG A 85 30.75 -24.89 22.40
C ARG A 85 31.37 -24.99 23.80
N PRO A 86 30.96 -24.17 24.76
CA PRO A 86 31.57 -24.17 26.08
C PRO A 86 31.19 -25.44 26.88
N PHE A 87 32.17 -26.01 27.53
CA PHE A 87 31.96 -27.15 28.43
C PHE A 87 31.79 -26.61 29.85
N GLY A 88 30.66 -26.90 30.49
CA GLY A 88 30.36 -26.48 31.85
C GLY A 88 29.57 -25.18 32.02
N ASP A 89 29.60 -24.24 31.02
CA ASP A 89 28.99 -22.92 31.11
C ASP A 89 27.57 -22.85 30.58
N MET A 90 27.02 -23.96 30.15
CA MET A 90 25.70 -24.04 29.49
C MET A 90 24.57 -23.45 30.34
N LEU A 91 24.60 -23.66 31.67
CA LEU A 91 23.57 -23.13 32.55
C LEU A 91 23.66 -21.61 32.68
N GLY A 92 24.86 -21.05 32.79
CA GLY A 92 25.10 -19.64 32.86
C GLY A 92 24.70 -18.91 31.56
N LEU A 93 25.02 -19.52 30.40
CA LEU A 93 24.63 -19.01 29.08
C LEU A 93 23.14 -19.13 28.85
N HIS A 94 22.45 -20.13 29.41
CA HIS A 94 20.99 -20.23 29.33
C HIS A 94 20.31 -19.01 29.96
N GLY A 95 20.90 -18.43 31.00
CA GLY A 95 20.43 -17.20 31.63
C GLY A 95 20.37 -16.02 30.66
N GLU A 96 21.25 -15.97 29.63
CA GLU A 96 21.26 -14.88 28.63
C GLU A 96 19.97 -14.81 27.79
N PHE A 97 19.21 -15.93 27.72
CA PHE A 97 17.92 -15.96 27.04
C PHE A 97 16.72 -15.53 27.91
N LEU A 98 16.94 -15.28 29.18
CA LEU A 98 15.88 -14.85 30.08
C LEU A 98 15.87 -13.33 30.19
N PRO A 99 14.76 -12.63 29.87
CA PRO A 99 14.67 -11.19 30.03
C PRO A 99 15.01 -10.74 31.46
N ALA A 100 15.79 -9.68 31.59
CA ALA A 100 16.23 -9.09 32.85
C ALA A 100 17.12 -10.02 33.74
N SER A 101 17.61 -11.14 33.21
CA SER A 101 18.58 -11.99 33.92
C SER A 101 19.92 -11.26 34.11
N LYS A 102 20.60 -11.56 35.19
CA LYS A 102 21.96 -11.10 35.39
C LYS A 102 22.92 -11.88 34.47
N ARG A 103 23.90 -11.17 33.91
CA ARG A 103 24.99 -11.82 33.20
C ARG A 103 25.92 -12.48 34.23
N TYR A 104 26.09 -13.78 34.10
CA TYR A 104 26.96 -14.57 35.00
C TYR A 104 28.32 -14.84 34.42
N LEU A 105 28.44 -14.88 33.07
CA LEU A 105 29.66 -15.21 32.35
C LEU A 105 30.16 -13.99 31.59
N ASN A 106 31.42 -13.62 31.79
CA ASN A 106 32.05 -12.48 31.15
C ASN A 106 33.12 -12.87 30.10
N ASP A 107 33.46 -14.16 30.02
CA ASP A 107 34.52 -14.64 29.16
C ASP A 107 34.18 -14.63 27.66
N TYR A 108 32.88 -14.56 27.34
CA TYR A 108 32.35 -14.52 25.96
C TYR A 108 31.96 -13.11 25.50
N ILE A 109 32.41 -12.07 26.24
CA ILE A 109 32.10 -10.68 25.88
C ILE A 109 33.00 -10.24 24.74
N GLN A 110 32.35 -9.77 23.66
CA GLN A 110 32.99 -9.04 22.56
C GLN A 110 32.67 -7.56 22.66
N TYR A 111 33.61 -6.71 22.29
CA TYR A 111 33.40 -5.28 22.21
C TYR A 111 33.13 -4.93 20.74
N VAL A 112 31.98 -4.36 20.49
CA VAL A 112 31.50 -4.06 19.12
C VAL A 112 31.06 -2.61 19.03
N THR A 113 31.11 -2.04 17.84
CA THR A 113 30.60 -0.70 17.54
C THR A 113 29.09 -0.74 17.33
N SER A 114 28.43 0.44 17.34
CA SER A 114 27.00 0.55 17.01
C SER A 114 26.70 0.08 15.58
N ASP A 115 27.55 0.40 14.62
CA ASP A 115 27.40 0.00 13.22
C ASP A 115 27.49 -1.53 13.07
N PHE A 116 28.46 -2.17 13.73
CA PHE A 116 28.53 -3.63 13.74
C PHE A 116 27.29 -4.26 14.35
N LEU A 117 26.82 -3.70 15.48
CA LEU A 117 25.60 -4.20 16.14
C LEU A 117 24.36 -4.03 15.27
N ALA A 118 24.24 -2.91 14.57
CA ALA A 118 23.16 -2.67 13.60
C ALA A 118 23.24 -3.64 12.40
N GLY A 119 24.46 -3.91 11.91
CA GLY A 119 24.72 -4.85 10.82
C GLY A 119 24.34 -6.31 11.15
N LEU A 120 24.36 -6.70 12.45
CA LEU A 120 23.88 -8.02 12.87
C LEU A 120 22.36 -8.20 12.72
N GLY A 121 21.61 -7.12 12.48
CA GLY A 121 20.19 -7.17 12.18
C GLY A 121 19.31 -7.79 13.27
N PHE A 122 19.70 -7.66 14.54
CA PHE A 122 18.89 -8.15 15.66
C PHE A 122 17.50 -7.57 15.64
N GLY A 123 16.48 -8.41 15.51
CA GLY A 123 15.09 -8.01 15.41
C GLY A 123 14.64 -7.65 13.99
N ALA A 124 15.52 -7.62 13.00
CA ALA A 124 15.14 -7.55 11.60
C ALA A 124 14.56 -8.89 11.17
N THR A 125 13.33 -8.89 10.65
CA THR A 125 12.75 -10.08 10.05
C THR A 125 13.41 -10.28 8.68
N GLN A 126 14.06 -11.41 8.45
CA GLN A 126 14.53 -11.79 7.11
C GLN A 126 13.38 -12.29 6.22
N MET A 127 12.17 -12.31 6.73
CA MET A 127 10.97 -12.64 5.96
C MET A 127 10.36 -11.35 5.42
N LEU A 128 10.31 -11.24 4.12
CA LEU A 128 9.58 -10.20 3.42
C LEU A 128 8.25 -10.82 2.95
N GLY A 129 7.14 -10.08 3.14
CA GLY A 129 5.81 -10.57 2.77
C GLY A 129 5.22 -11.57 3.76
N GLU A 130 4.20 -12.28 3.31
CA GLU A 130 3.44 -13.24 4.09
C GLU A 130 3.95 -14.67 3.88
N PRO A 131 3.65 -15.64 4.78
CA PRO A 131 4.08 -17.03 4.62
C PRO A 131 3.40 -17.74 3.44
N GLU A 132 2.25 -17.25 2.98
CA GLU A 132 1.46 -17.76 1.86
C GLU A 132 0.64 -16.62 1.22
N GLY A 133 0.11 -16.85 0.02
CA GLY A 133 -0.69 -15.86 -0.71
C GLY A 133 -0.30 -15.77 -2.17
N ILE A 134 -0.46 -14.58 -2.76
CA ILE A 134 -0.08 -14.30 -4.14
C ILE A 134 1.44 -14.17 -4.22
N TYR A 135 2.08 -15.03 -5.02
CA TYR A 135 3.52 -14.93 -5.27
C TYR A 135 3.82 -13.68 -6.10
N ILE A 136 4.66 -12.80 -5.57
CA ILE A 136 5.05 -11.54 -6.23
C ILE A 136 6.53 -11.49 -6.62
N GLY A 137 7.34 -12.44 -6.17
CA GLY A 137 8.76 -12.49 -6.48
C GLY A 137 9.57 -13.21 -5.40
N TYR A 138 10.87 -13.00 -5.41
CA TYR A 138 11.78 -13.51 -4.38
C TYR A 138 12.75 -12.41 -3.93
N SER A 139 13.20 -12.51 -2.68
CA SER A 139 14.23 -11.62 -2.14
C SER A 139 15.58 -11.98 -2.73
N LEU A 140 16.29 -11.01 -3.30
CA LEU A 140 17.64 -11.23 -3.86
C LEU A 140 18.67 -11.61 -2.78
N ASP A 141 18.49 -11.07 -1.57
CA ASP A 141 19.43 -11.29 -0.47
C ASP A 141 19.31 -12.68 0.15
N THR A 142 18.06 -13.18 0.27
CA THR A 142 17.79 -14.44 0.98
C THR A 142 17.36 -15.58 0.06
N GLY A 143 17.06 -15.31 -1.21
CA GLY A 143 16.51 -16.29 -2.16
C GLY A 143 15.10 -16.78 -1.80
N ARG A 144 14.46 -16.20 -0.77
CA ARG A 144 13.13 -16.64 -0.30
C ARG A 144 12.02 -16.03 -1.14
N ASN A 145 10.99 -16.81 -1.39
CA ASN A 145 9.78 -16.35 -2.04
C ASN A 145 9.06 -15.30 -1.20
N VAL A 146 8.49 -14.30 -1.89
CA VAL A 146 7.70 -13.23 -1.29
C VAL A 146 6.26 -13.38 -1.74
N TYR A 147 5.36 -13.49 -0.77
CA TYR A 147 3.93 -13.60 -0.99
C TYR A 147 3.19 -12.38 -0.44
N LEU A 148 2.07 -12.03 -1.07
CA LEU A 148 1.20 -10.94 -0.67
C LEU A 148 -0.22 -11.47 -0.42
N LYS A 149 -0.81 -11.07 0.72
CA LYS A 149 -2.24 -11.25 1.02
C LYS A 149 -2.91 -9.87 1.10
N PRO A 150 -3.50 -9.35 0.02
CA PRO A 150 -4.04 -7.98 0.00
C PRO A 150 -5.08 -7.70 1.09
N ALA A 151 -5.93 -8.68 1.41
CA ALA A 151 -7.00 -8.54 2.40
C ALA A 151 -6.57 -8.77 3.86
N LEU A 152 -5.31 -9.14 4.13
CA LEU A 152 -4.87 -9.50 5.49
C LEU A 152 -5.01 -8.33 6.46
N ALA A 153 -4.68 -7.12 6.02
CA ALA A 153 -4.75 -5.93 6.86
C ALA A 153 -6.18 -5.59 7.31
N SER A 154 -7.20 -5.90 6.48
CA SER A 154 -8.62 -5.65 6.80
C SER A 154 -9.20 -6.67 7.79
N GLN A 155 -8.55 -7.83 7.97
CA GLN A 155 -9.03 -8.92 8.83
C GLN A 155 -8.73 -8.71 10.33
N GLY A 156 -8.05 -7.63 10.70
CA GLY A 156 -7.72 -7.33 12.10
C GLY A 156 -6.83 -8.39 12.77
N VAL A 157 -5.98 -9.06 12.01
CA VAL A 157 -5.07 -10.09 12.53
C VAL A 157 -4.12 -9.48 13.54
N LYS A 158 -3.92 -10.15 14.68
CA LYS A 158 -3.05 -9.67 15.74
C LYS A 158 -1.61 -9.45 15.22
N GLY A 159 -1.13 -8.22 15.34
CA GLY A 159 0.19 -7.81 14.85
C GLY A 159 0.17 -7.12 13.48
N SER A 160 -0.97 -7.08 12.76
CA SER A 160 -1.13 -6.23 11.58
C SER A 160 -1.42 -4.80 11.98
N VAL A 161 -0.84 -3.83 11.25
CA VAL A 161 -1.13 -2.41 11.39
C VAL A 161 -2.04 -2.00 10.24
N THR A 162 -3.25 -1.56 10.55
CA THR A 162 -4.32 -1.27 9.59
C THR A 162 -4.55 0.22 9.36
N ASN A 163 -3.49 1.03 9.39
CA ASN A 163 -3.62 2.48 9.26
C ASN A 163 -4.01 2.94 7.84
N ALA A 164 -3.74 2.13 6.81
CA ALA A 164 -4.15 2.38 5.45
C ALA A 164 -4.32 1.06 4.70
N LEU A 165 -5.44 0.94 3.95
CA LEU A 165 -5.76 -0.21 3.09
C LEU A 165 -5.54 0.18 1.61
N ALA A 166 -4.44 0.86 1.32
CA ALA A 166 -4.11 1.32 -0.02
C ALA A 166 -2.72 0.85 -0.44
N ALA A 167 -2.59 0.45 -1.69
CA ALA A 167 -1.31 0.13 -2.31
C ALA A 167 -1.10 0.96 -3.57
N ALA A 168 0.10 1.54 -3.72
CA ALA A 168 0.48 2.30 -4.89
C ALA A 168 1.55 1.56 -5.71
N PHE A 169 1.29 1.36 -7.02
CA PHE A 169 2.25 0.80 -7.96
C PHE A 169 2.97 1.92 -8.68
N VAL A 170 4.23 2.13 -8.35
CA VAL A 170 5.05 3.22 -8.89
C VAL A 170 6.22 2.64 -9.69
N GLY A 171 6.55 3.30 -10.80
CA GLY A 171 7.68 2.88 -11.64
C GLY A 171 7.71 3.64 -12.97
N SER A 172 8.79 3.47 -13.73
CA SER A 172 8.95 4.05 -15.07
C SER A 172 7.95 3.49 -16.09
N LEU A 173 7.85 4.12 -17.24
CA LEU A 173 7.08 3.60 -18.37
C LEU A 173 7.66 2.24 -18.78
N GLY A 174 6.80 1.23 -18.99
CA GLY A 174 7.23 -0.14 -19.30
C GLY A 174 7.73 -0.95 -18.09
N GLY A 175 7.78 -0.38 -16.88
CA GLY A 175 8.29 -1.04 -15.66
C GLY A 175 7.36 -2.09 -15.03
N GLY A 176 6.30 -2.54 -15.73
CA GLY A 176 5.44 -3.63 -15.27
C GLY A 176 4.35 -3.27 -14.25
N LYS A 177 4.10 -1.96 -13.98
CA LYS A 177 3.08 -1.53 -13.02
C LYS A 177 1.70 -2.14 -13.26
N SER A 178 1.19 -1.98 -14.49
CA SER A 178 -0.12 -2.50 -14.88
C SER A 178 -0.16 -4.03 -14.84
N PHE A 179 0.95 -4.69 -15.23
CA PHE A 179 1.06 -6.14 -15.16
C PHE A 179 0.96 -6.62 -13.71
N SER A 180 1.74 -6.05 -12.79
CA SER A 180 1.74 -6.44 -11.38
C SER A 180 0.38 -6.21 -10.72
N ASN A 181 -0.26 -5.06 -11.01
CA ASN A 181 -1.60 -4.76 -10.51
C ASN A 181 -2.64 -5.77 -11.04
N ASN A 182 -2.64 -6.02 -12.37
CA ASN A 182 -3.54 -6.97 -13.01
C ASN A 182 -3.34 -8.39 -12.47
N MET A 183 -2.09 -8.82 -12.25
CA MET A 183 -1.74 -10.10 -11.68
C MET A 183 -2.33 -10.27 -10.26
N ILE A 184 -2.19 -9.24 -9.41
CA ILE A 184 -2.73 -9.28 -8.05
C ILE A 184 -4.27 -9.37 -8.08
N VAL A 185 -4.94 -8.59 -8.92
CA VAL A 185 -6.39 -8.66 -9.07
C VAL A 185 -6.82 -10.04 -9.57
N TYR A 186 -6.17 -10.57 -10.60
CA TYR A 186 -6.48 -11.88 -11.17
C TYR A 186 -6.39 -12.99 -10.12
N TYR A 187 -5.27 -13.07 -9.39
CA TYR A 187 -5.12 -14.08 -8.33
C TYR A 187 -6.06 -13.84 -7.16
N SER A 188 -6.36 -12.59 -6.80
CA SER A 188 -7.35 -12.31 -5.76
C SER A 188 -8.72 -12.85 -6.12
N VAL A 189 -9.16 -12.67 -7.36
CA VAL A 189 -10.42 -13.23 -7.87
C VAL A 189 -10.41 -14.75 -7.88
N LEU A 190 -9.31 -15.38 -8.30
CA LEU A 190 -9.16 -16.85 -8.21
C LEU A 190 -9.23 -17.38 -6.77
N PHE A 191 -8.82 -16.58 -5.79
CA PHE A 191 -8.95 -16.91 -4.37
C PHE A 191 -10.32 -16.54 -3.77
N GLY A 192 -11.28 -16.14 -4.61
CA GLY A 192 -12.65 -15.84 -4.20
C GLY A 192 -12.90 -14.39 -3.77
N ALA A 193 -11.95 -13.49 -3.95
CA ALA A 193 -12.15 -12.08 -3.66
C ALA A 193 -13.05 -11.42 -4.71
N GLN A 194 -13.82 -10.40 -4.29
CA GLN A 194 -14.49 -9.50 -5.20
C GLN A 194 -13.56 -8.34 -5.57
N ALA A 195 -13.60 -7.91 -6.82
CA ALA A 195 -12.79 -6.81 -7.32
C ALA A 195 -13.61 -5.86 -8.20
N LEU A 196 -13.36 -4.57 -8.03
CA LEU A 196 -13.84 -3.51 -8.91
C LEU A 196 -12.64 -2.79 -9.52
N ILE A 197 -12.61 -2.71 -10.85
CA ILE A 197 -11.59 -1.97 -11.59
C ILE A 197 -12.23 -0.78 -12.28
N VAL A 198 -11.72 0.40 -12.04
CA VAL A 198 -12.00 1.58 -12.86
C VAL A 198 -10.89 1.67 -13.92
N ASP A 199 -11.28 1.51 -15.19
CA ASP A 199 -10.35 1.41 -16.32
C ASP A 199 -10.58 2.57 -17.33
N PRO A 200 -9.94 3.74 -17.10
CA PRO A 200 -10.13 4.92 -17.95
C PRO A 200 -9.51 4.79 -19.34
N LYS A 201 -8.75 3.72 -19.60
CA LYS A 201 -8.09 3.48 -20.89
C LYS A 201 -8.72 2.34 -21.70
N ALA A 202 -9.75 1.69 -21.15
CA ALA A 202 -10.40 0.54 -21.73
C ALA A 202 -9.43 -0.62 -22.14
N GLU A 203 -8.30 -0.76 -21.44
CA GLU A 203 -7.27 -1.78 -21.74
C GLU A 203 -7.74 -3.20 -21.44
N ARG A 204 -8.76 -3.35 -20.58
CA ARG A 204 -9.25 -4.64 -20.06
C ARG A 204 -10.50 -5.18 -20.75
N GLY A 205 -10.96 -4.52 -21.83
CA GLY A 205 -12.17 -4.92 -22.56
C GLY A 205 -12.17 -6.36 -23.07
N ARG A 206 -10.98 -6.93 -23.31
CA ARG A 206 -10.82 -8.30 -23.80
C ARG A 206 -10.54 -9.34 -22.73
N TRP A 207 -10.66 -9.02 -21.46
CA TRP A 207 -10.33 -9.97 -20.39
C TRP A 207 -11.25 -11.19 -20.37
N LYS A 208 -12.50 -11.06 -20.76
CA LYS A 208 -13.40 -12.23 -20.93
C LYS A 208 -12.88 -13.26 -21.95
N GLU A 209 -12.16 -12.79 -22.97
CA GLU A 209 -11.59 -13.63 -24.00
C GLU A 209 -10.23 -14.20 -23.62
N THR A 210 -9.43 -13.41 -22.91
CA THR A 210 -8.02 -13.72 -22.60
C THR A 210 -7.81 -14.43 -21.27
N LEU A 211 -8.82 -14.42 -20.39
CA LEU A 211 -8.81 -15.06 -19.06
C LEU A 211 -9.99 -16.05 -18.95
N PRO A 212 -9.95 -17.18 -19.70
CA PRO A 212 -11.07 -18.10 -19.78
C PRO A 212 -11.44 -18.74 -18.44
N GLU A 213 -10.49 -18.86 -17.51
CA GLU A 213 -10.68 -19.46 -16.18
C GLU A 213 -11.67 -18.68 -15.32
N ILE A 214 -11.69 -17.36 -15.45
CA ILE A 214 -12.57 -16.46 -14.70
C ILE A 214 -13.56 -15.70 -15.59
N ALA A 215 -13.67 -16.03 -16.87
CA ALA A 215 -14.50 -15.32 -17.83
C ALA A 215 -15.97 -15.20 -17.40
N HIS A 216 -16.49 -16.23 -16.72
CA HIS A 216 -17.86 -16.29 -16.21
C HIS A 216 -18.09 -15.36 -15.00
N GLU A 217 -17.03 -14.99 -14.32
CA GLU A 217 -17.04 -14.08 -13.16
C GLU A 217 -16.70 -12.63 -13.55
N ILE A 218 -16.44 -12.34 -14.82
CA ILE A 218 -16.13 -10.99 -15.28
C ILE A 218 -17.39 -10.28 -15.76
N ASN A 219 -17.64 -9.09 -15.22
CA ASN A 219 -18.60 -8.13 -15.74
C ASN A 219 -17.84 -6.90 -16.28
N ILE A 220 -18.15 -6.47 -17.51
CA ILE A 220 -17.56 -5.27 -18.11
C ILE A 220 -18.69 -4.31 -18.42
N VAL A 221 -18.65 -3.15 -17.78
CA VAL A 221 -19.57 -2.03 -18.00
C VAL A 221 -18.84 -0.97 -18.81
N ASN A 222 -19.29 -0.72 -20.02
CA ASN A 222 -18.73 0.32 -20.88
C ASN A 222 -19.58 1.58 -20.74
N LEU A 223 -19.04 2.60 -20.11
CA LEU A 223 -19.66 3.91 -20.01
C LEU A 223 -19.29 4.74 -21.23
N THR A 224 -20.17 4.73 -22.23
CA THR A 224 -20.07 5.52 -23.47
C THR A 224 -21.25 6.50 -23.55
N SER A 225 -21.11 7.52 -24.40
CA SER A 225 -22.18 8.51 -24.64
C SER A 225 -23.36 7.96 -25.46
N GLU A 226 -23.46 6.65 -25.65
CA GLU A 226 -24.60 6.02 -26.33
C GLU A 226 -25.90 6.16 -25.50
N GLU A 227 -27.02 6.36 -26.18
CA GLU A 227 -28.34 6.60 -25.55
C GLU A 227 -28.76 5.46 -24.60
N GLN A 228 -28.34 4.22 -24.86
CA GLN A 228 -28.58 3.08 -23.96
C GLN A 228 -27.94 3.21 -22.58
N ASN A 229 -26.92 4.06 -22.44
CA ASN A 229 -26.17 4.31 -21.21
C ASN A 229 -26.68 5.57 -20.47
N ARG A 230 -27.77 6.18 -20.93
CA ARG A 230 -28.31 7.39 -20.36
C ARG A 230 -28.64 7.19 -18.88
N GLY A 231 -28.14 8.09 -18.03
CA GLY A 231 -28.41 8.10 -16.59
C GLY A 231 -27.71 7.01 -15.78
N LEU A 232 -26.83 6.18 -16.38
CA LEU A 232 -26.16 5.11 -15.63
C LEU A 232 -25.31 5.62 -14.46
N LEU A 233 -24.82 6.86 -14.53
CA LEU A 233 -24.05 7.53 -13.47
C LEU A 233 -24.90 8.56 -12.71
N ASP A 234 -26.23 8.60 -12.91
CA ASP A 234 -27.08 9.46 -12.12
C ASP A 234 -27.06 9.01 -10.65
N PRO A 235 -26.85 9.91 -9.68
CA PRO A 235 -26.87 9.58 -8.24
C PRO A 235 -28.08 8.80 -7.79
N TYR A 236 -29.25 9.08 -8.39
CA TYR A 236 -30.50 8.42 -8.04
C TYR A 236 -30.65 7.02 -8.65
N VAL A 237 -29.80 6.68 -9.61
CA VAL A 237 -29.76 5.35 -10.25
C VAL A 237 -28.68 4.48 -9.60
N ILE A 238 -27.51 5.07 -9.31
CA ILE A 238 -26.34 4.31 -8.88
C ILE A 238 -26.33 4.06 -7.36
N MET A 239 -27.02 4.91 -6.57
CA MET A 239 -27.09 4.80 -5.11
C MET A 239 -28.43 4.22 -4.67
N GLU A 240 -28.40 3.11 -3.93
CA GLU A 240 -29.61 2.46 -3.40
C GLU A 240 -30.26 3.28 -2.27
N ASN A 241 -29.45 3.94 -1.44
CA ASN A 241 -29.94 4.70 -0.29
C ASN A 241 -30.29 6.14 -0.71
N PRO A 242 -31.57 6.60 -0.48
CA PRO A 242 -31.99 7.95 -0.85
C PRO A 242 -31.14 9.08 -0.22
N LYS A 243 -30.59 8.87 0.98
CA LYS A 243 -29.73 9.89 1.62
C LYS A 243 -28.38 10.03 0.94
N ASP A 244 -27.83 8.92 0.47
CA ASP A 244 -26.56 8.90 -0.22
C ASP A 244 -26.73 9.46 -1.64
N SER A 245 -27.86 9.17 -2.30
CA SER A 245 -28.26 9.81 -3.57
C SER A 245 -28.39 11.33 -3.41
N GLU A 246 -29.09 11.83 -2.36
CA GLU A 246 -29.23 13.26 -2.07
C GLU A 246 -27.86 13.92 -1.88
N SER A 247 -26.99 13.30 -1.08
CA SER A 247 -25.65 13.82 -0.81
C SER A 247 -24.80 13.91 -2.08
N LEU A 248 -24.78 12.83 -2.86
CA LEU A 248 -24.02 12.79 -4.10
C LEU A 248 -24.57 13.76 -5.16
N ALA A 249 -25.90 13.91 -5.26
CA ALA A 249 -26.52 14.90 -6.13
C ALA A 249 -26.15 16.35 -5.75
N ILE A 250 -26.08 16.64 -4.44
CA ILE A 250 -25.62 17.95 -3.96
C ILE A 250 -24.15 18.14 -4.36
N ASP A 251 -23.28 17.17 -4.13
CA ASP A 251 -21.85 17.27 -4.43
C ASP A 251 -21.62 17.52 -5.93
N ILE A 252 -22.31 16.79 -6.82
CA ILE A 252 -22.19 16.94 -8.26
C ILE A 252 -22.71 18.29 -8.73
N LEU A 253 -23.93 18.66 -8.34
CA LEU A 253 -24.55 19.89 -8.83
C LEU A 253 -23.85 21.14 -8.27
N THR A 254 -23.36 21.11 -7.03
CA THR A 254 -22.52 22.20 -6.50
C THR A 254 -21.18 22.29 -7.21
N PHE A 255 -20.58 21.14 -7.53
CA PHE A 255 -19.33 21.11 -8.30
C PHE A 255 -19.52 21.69 -9.71
N LEU A 256 -20.52 21.22 -10.44
CA LEU A 256 -20.79 21.68 -11.81
C LEU A 256 -21.17 23.17 -11.88
N THR A 257 -22.00 23.65 -10.96
CA THR A 257 -22.49 25.04 -10.98
C THR A 257 -21.56 26.02 -10.26
N GLY A 258 -20.58 25.55 -9.51
CA GLY A 258 -19.76 26.39 -8.64
C GLY A 258 -20.50 27.00 -7.44
N ILE A 259 -21.76 26.60 -7.18
CA ILE A 259 -22.55 27.09 -6.05
C ILE A 259 -21.94 26.55 -4.76
N SER A 260 -21.40 27.45 -3.94
CA SER A 260 -20.81 27.07 -2.64
C SER A 260 -21.89 26.91 -1.58
N SER A 261 -21.69 26.01 -0.63
CA SER A 261 -22.53 25.90 0.58
C SER A 261 -22.60 27.20 1.41
N ARG A 262 -21.71 28.16 1.13
CA ARG A 262 -21.70 29.51 1.75
C ARG A 262 -22.56 30.53 1.00
N ASP A 263 -23.06 30.20 -0.18
CA ASP A 263 -24.00 31.03 -0.92
C ASP A 263 -25.37 30.95 -0.25
N GLY A 264 -25.73 32.00 0.48
CA GLY A 264 -26.96 32.06 1.27
C GLY A 264 -28.24 32.18 0.45
N GLU A 265 -28.13 32.47 -0.85
CA GLU A 265 -29.27 32.64 -1.74
C GLU A 265 -29.48 31.44 -2.66
N LYS A 266 -28.44 31.02 -3.36
CA LYS A 266 -28.53 29.95 -4.39
C LYS A 266 -28.52 28.56 -3.79
N PHE A 267 -27.65 28.29 -2.81
CA PHE A 267 -27.49 26.97 -2.23
C PHE A 267 -28.79 26.42 -1.57
N PRO A 268 -29.56 27.21 -0.76
CA PRO A 268 -30.82 26.75 -0.20
C PRO A 268 -31.85 26.39 -1.27
N VAL A 269 -31.92 27.14 -2.38
CA VAL A 269 -32.82 26.89 -3.50
C VAL A 269 -32.46 25.57 -4.19
N LEU A 270 -31.20 25.40 -4.56
CA LEU A 270 -30.70 24.16 -5.16
C LEU A 270 -30.96 22.94 -4.25
N ARG A 271 -30.59 23.04 -2.97
CA ARG A 271 -30.81 21.97 -2.01
C ARG A 271 -32.28 21.61 -1.82
N LYS A 272 -33.16 22.58 -1.84
CA LYS A 272 -34.64 22.35 -1.73
C LYS A 272 -35.13 21.55 -2.93
N ALA A 273 -34.72 21.89 -4.15
CA ALA A 273 -35.08 21.16 -5.36
C ALA A 273 -34.56 19.72 -5.34
N ILE A 274 -33.28 19.50 -4.99
CA ILE A 274 -32.71 18.16 -4.83
C ILE A 274 -33.49 17.32 -3.83
N ARG A 275 -33.85 17.89 -2.68
CA ARG A 275 -34.62 17.21 -1.64
C ARG A 275 -36.03 16.87 -2.11
N ALA A 276 -36.69 17.75 -2.88
CA ALA A 276 -37.99 17.48 -3.47
C ALA A 276 -37.95 16.26 -4.39
N VAL A 277 -36.98 16.20 -5.28
CA VAL A 277 -36.73 15.05 -6.18
C VAL A 277 -36.40 13.79 -5.41
N THR A 278 -35.55 13.87 -4.36
CA THR A 278 -35.23 12.70 -3.52
C THR A 278 -36.46 12.05 -2.89
N ASN A 279 -37.48 12.85 -2.54
CA ASN A 279 -38.73 12.39 -1.93
C ASN A 279 -39.84 12.08 -2.95
N SER A 280 -39.62 12.26 -4.25
CA SER A 280 -40.55 11.92 -5.31
C SER A 280 -40.48 10.44 -5.72
N GLU A 281 -41.45 9.96 -6.48
CA GLU A 281 -41.43 8.62 -7.08
C GLU A 281 -40.48 8.57 -8.29
N GLU A 282 -40.50 9.63 -9.11
CA GLU A 282 -39.58 9.78 -10.24
C GLU A 282 -38.35 10.58 -9.82
N ARG A 283 -37.19 9.94 -9.89
CA ARG A 283 -35.91 10.51 -9.41
C ARG A 283 -34.90 10.56 -10.51
N GLY A 284 -34.16 11.66 -10.61
CA GLY A 284 -33.08 11.86 -11.57
C GLY A 284 -32.58 13.29 -11.52
N LEU A 285 -31.32 13.50 -11.95
CA LEU A 285 -30.74 14.85 -11.98
C LEU A 285 -31.47 15.78 -12.93
N PHE A 286 -32.07 15.26 -14.01
CA PHE A 286 -32.89 16.07 -14.91
C PHE A 286 -34.16 16.57 -14.23
N LYS A 287 -34.78 15.76 -13.33
CA LYS A 287 -35.94 16.18 -12.52
C LYS A 287 -35.60 17.33 -11.59
N VAL A 288 -34.35 17.49 -11.17
CA VAL A 288 -33.94 18.67 -10.39
C VAL A 288 -34.06 19.95 -11.20
N ILE A 289 -33.77 19.91 -12.51
CA ILE A 289 -33.91 21.04 -13.41
C ILE A 289 -35.42 21.40 -13.54
N GLU A 290 -36.29 20.40 -13.71
CA GLU A 290 -37.74 20.59 -13.78
C GLU A 290 -38.30 21.20 -12.50
N GLU A 291 -37.85 20.72 -11.33
CA GLU A 291 -38.29 21.25 -10.02
C GLU A 291 -37.85 22.70 -9.81
N LEU A 292 -36.60 23.04 -10.18
CA LEU A 292 -36.10 24.41 -10.14
C LEU A 292 -36.90 25.35 -11.04
N ARG A 293 -37.33 24.89 -12.22
CA ARG A 293 -38.19 25.65 -13.14
C ARG A 293 -39.59 25.81 -12.62
N ALA A 294 -40.14 24.77 -11.99
CA ALA A 294 -41.47 24.81 -11.38
C ALA A 294 -41.56 25.82 -10.22
N GLU A 295 -40.46 26.06 -9.49
CA GLU A 295 -40.41 27.08 -8.43
C GLU A 295 -40.55 28.51 -8.99
N GLY A 296 -40.08 28.76 -10.22
CA GLY A 296 -40.36 29.98 -11.00
C GLY A 296 -39.73 31.27 -10.48
N THR A 297 -38.79 31.21 -9.53
CA THR A 297 -38.06 32.39 -9.07
C THR A 297 -36.93 32.73 -10.02
N THR A 298 -36.49 33.98 -10.05
CA THR A 298 -35.34 34.38 -10.87
C THR A 298 -34.09 33.58 -10.53
N ILE A 299 -33.89 33.28 -9.25
CA ILE A 299 -32.72 32.50 -8.77
C ILE A 299 -32.85 31.05 -9.22
N SER A 300 -33.99 30.40 -9.02
CA SER A 300 -34.20 29.01 -9.39
C SER A 300 -34.11 28.82 -10.91
N THR A 301 -34.65 29.71 -11.71
CA THR A 301 -34.53 29.67 -13.17
C THR A 301 -33.09 29.86 -13.64
N SER A 302 -32.33 30.77 -13.04
CA SER A 302 -30.94 30.93 -13.35
C SER A 302 -30.07 29.72 -13.04
N ILE A 303 -30.36 29.01 -11.93
CA ILE A 303 -29.71 27.77 -11.57
C ILE A 303 -30.10 26.65 -12.55
N ALA A 304 -31.38 26.53 -12.88
CA ALA A 304 -31.86 25.56 -13.85
C ALA A 304 -31.20 25.73 -15.22
N ASP A 305 -31.15 26.95 -15.77
CA ASP A 305 -30.52 27.24 -17.05
C ASP A 305 -29.00 26.93 -17.02
N HIS A 306 -28.34 27.17 -15.90
CA HIS A 306 -26.92 26.83 -15.75
C HIS A 306 -26.70 25.31 -15.75
N ILE A 307 -27.49 24.54 -15.00
CA ILE A 307 -27.38 23.09 -14.99
C ILE A 307 -27.72 22.51 -16.37
N GLU A 308 -28.78 23.03 -17.01
CA GLU A 308 -29.21 22.56 -18.33
C GLU A 308 -28.14 22.78 -19.41
N SER A 309 -27.32 23.83 -19.30
CA SER A 309 -26.24 24.07 -20.24
C SER A 309 -25.19 22.94 -20.29
N PHE A 310 -25.09 22.11 -19.27
CA PHE A 310 -24.27 20.91 -19.29
C PHE A 310 -24.94 19.76 -20.04
N THR A 311 -26.25 19.67 -20.08
CA THR A 311 -27.00 18.57 -20.72
C THR A 311 -26.90 18.57 -22.24
N ASP A 312 -26.45 19.68 -22.86
CA ASP A 312 -26.24 19.79 -24.30
C ASP A 312 -25.06 18.94 -24.79
N TYR A 313 -24.22 18.43 -23.89
CA TYR A 313 -23.08 17.60 -24.23
C TYR A 313 -23.44 16.11 -24.20
N ASP A 314 -23.17 15.38 -25.28
CA ASP A 314 -23.45 13.94 -25.39
C ASP A 314 -22.97 13.13 -24.17
N PHE A 315 -21.81 13.50 -23.64
CA PHE A 315 -21.21 12.83 -22.50
C PHE A 315 -21.97 13.08 -21.18
N ALA A 316 -22.69 14.18 -21.07
CA ALA A 316 -23.54 14.47 -19.90
C ALA A 316 -24.73 13.52 -19.79
N HIS A 317 -25.14 12.86 -20.87
CA HIS A 317 -26.22 11.87 -20.85
C HIS A 317 -25.98 10.75 -19.82
N LEU A 318 -24.72 10.44 -19.50
CA LEU A 318 -24.39 9.46 -18.46
C LEU A 318 -24.82 9.93 -17.05
N LEU A 319 -24.78 11.23 -16.77
CA LEU A 319 -25.08 11.80 -15.46
C LEU A 319 -26.57 12.17 -15.29
N PHE A 320 -27.25 12.59 -16.36
CA PHE A 320 -28.57 13.15 -16.28
C PHE A 320 -29.64 12.16 -16.73
N SER A 321 -30.32 11.57 -15.74
CA SER A 321 -31.51 10.73 -15.94
C SER A 321 -32.79 11.54 -15.74
N ASP A 322 -33.84 11.19 -16.50
CA ASP A 322 -35.20 11.67 -16.33
C ASP A 322 -36.07 10.76 -15.44
N GLY A 323 -35.45 9.75 -14.83
CA GLY A 323 -36.11 8.78 -13.96
C GLY A 323 -36.54 7.49 -14.66
N ASP A 324 -36.47 7.42 -15.99
CA ASP A 324 -36.85 6.26 -16.78
C ASP A 324 -35.60 5.44 -17.22
N VAL A 325 -34.79 5.02 -16.23
CA VAL A 325 -33.58 4.25 -16.49
C VAL A 325 -33.90 2.76 -16.53
N THR A 326 -33.72 2.18 -17.70
CA THR A 326 -33.98 0.75 -17.94
C THR A 326 -32.84 -0.17 -17.49
N GLN A 327 -31.66 0.37 -17.21
CA GLN A 327 -30.47 -0.39 -16.83
C GLN A 327 -29.81 0.25 -15.60
N SER A 328 -29.36 -0.59 -14.68
CA SER A 328 -28.49 -0.18 -13.57
C SER A 328 -27.14 -0.89 -13.69
N ILE A 329 -26.11 -0.31 -13.10
CA ILE A 329 -24.80 -0.96 -13.02
C ILE A 329 -24.91 -2.09 -12.00
N SER A 330 -24.89 -3.35 -12.49
CA SER A 330 -24.84 -4.52 -11.62
C SER A 330 -23.38 -4.85 -11.31
N LEU A 331 -23.04 -5.03 -10.03
CA LEU A 331 -21.73 -5.46 -9.55
C LEU A 331 -21.78 -6.86 -8.89
N GLU A 332 -22.64 -7.73 -9.39
CA GLU A 332 -22.87 -9.07 -8.81
C GLU A 332 -21.75 -10.06 -9.09
N LYS A 333 -20.89 -9.79 -10.07
CA LYS A 333 -19.78 -10.67 -10.42
C LYS A 333 -18.58 -10.45 -9.49
N GLN A 334 -17.72 -11.46 -9.39
CA GLN A 334 -16.49 -11.33 -8.61
C GLN A 334 -15.54 -10.27 -9.17
N LEU A 335 -15.46 -10.12 -10.49
CA LEU A 335 -14.65 -9.10 -11.14
C LEU A 335 -15.53 -8.17 -11.96
N ASN A 336 -15.65 -6.93 -11.51
CA ASN A 336 -16.38 -5.87 -12.19
C ASN A 336 -15.39 -4.84 -12.74
N ILE A 337 -15.53 -4.52 -14.02
CA ILE A 337 -14.65 -3.57 -14.73
C ILE A 337 -15.53 -2.47 -15.29
N ILE A 338 -15.36 -1.24 -14.79
CA ILE A 338 -15.99 -0.04 -15.31
C ILE A 338 -15.00 0.64 -16.24
N GLN A 339 -15.32 0.62 -17.53
CA GLN A 339 -14.56 1.31 -18.56
C GLN A 339 -15.19 2.66 -18.84
N VAL A 340 -14.41 3.73 -18.70
CA VAL A 340 -14.87 5.09 -18.97
C VAL A 340 -14.00 5.65 -20.08
N ALA A 341 -14.47 5.53 -21.31
CA ALA A 341 -13.78 6.11 -22.45
C ALA A 341 -13.92 7.64 -22.48
N ASP A 342 -12.99 8.31 -23.11
CA ASP A 342 -13.05 9.73 -23.50
C ASP A 342 -13.11 10.75 -22.35
N LEU A 343 -12.68 10.40 -21.13
CA LEU A 343 -12.51 11.37 -20.06
C LEU A 343 -11.44 12.41 -20.40
N VAL A 344 -11.81 13.67 -20.35
CA VAL A 344 -10.89 14.82 -20.50
C VAL A 344 -10.60 15.35 -19.10
N LEU A 345 -9.39 15.10 -18.61
CA LEU A 345 -8.99 15.56 -17.27
C LEU A 345 -8.17 16.86 -17.39
N PRO A 346 -8.37 17.82 -16.46
CA PRO A 346 -7.60 19.04 -16.45
C PRO A 346 -6.12 18.77 -16.14
N ASP A 347 -5.25 19.59 -16.67
CA ASP A 347 -3.83 19.56 -16.31
C ASP A 347 -3.64 19.95 -14.84
N LYS A 348 -2.57 19.43 -14.22
CA LYS A 348 -2.29 19.66 -12.79
C LYS A 348 -2.14 21.12 -12.38
N GLU A 349 -1.77 21.98 -13.32
CA GLU A 349 -1.52 23.41 -13.10
C GLU A 349 -2.75 24.26 -13.40
N THR A 350 -3.81 23.69 -14.00
CA THR A 350 -5.04 24.41 -14.35
C THR A 350 -5.84 24.70 -13.08
N SER A 351 -6.20 25.98 -12.88
CA SER A 351 -7.06 26.35 -11.77
C SER A 351 -8.52 25.92 -12.04
N PHE A 352 -9.29 25.66 -10.99
CA PHE A 352 -10.68 25.23 -11.11
C PHE A 352 -11.55 26.17 -11.96
N GLU A 353 -11.26 27.47 -11.91
CA GLU A 353 -11.99 28.50 -12.65
C GLU A 353 -11.72 28.45 -14.17
N GLU A 354 -10.67 27.76 -14.58
CA GLU A 354 -10.25 27.62 -15.99
C GLU A 354 -10.70 26.28 -16.60
N TYR A 355 -11.38 25.42 -15.83
CA TYR A 355 -11.83 24.14 -16.35
C TYR A 355 -12.85 24.33 -17.48
N THR A 356 -12.65 23.62 -18.56
CA THR A 356 -13.62 23.51 -19.65
C THR A 356 -14.84 22.73 -19.20
N THR A 357 -15.97 22.86 -19.89
CA THR A 357 -17.19 22.11 -19.60
C THR A 357 -16.96 20.60 -19.64
N MET A 358 -16.14 20.11 -20.59
CA MET A 358 -15.81 18.69 -20.69
C MET A 358 -14.96 18.20 -19.53
N GLU A 359 -14.04 19.02 -19.03
CA GLU A 359 -13.26 18.69 -17.82
C GLU A 359 -14.12 18.65 -16.58
N LEU A 360 -15.06 19.62 -16.43
CA LEU A 360 -16.03 19.64 -15.33
C LEU A 360 -16.90 18.38 -15.34
N LEU A 361 -17.46 17.99 -16.47
CA LEU A 361 -18.26 16.79 -16.61
C LEU A 361 -17.42 15.51 -16.32
N SER A 362 -16.20 15.44 -16.84
CA SER A 362 -15.30 14.29 -16.60
C SER A 362 -14.96 14.14 -15.13
N VAL A 363 -14.68 15.24 -14.44
CA VAL A 363 -14.40 15.21 -12.99
C VAL A 363 -15.67 14.85 -12.20
N ALA A 364 -16.84 15.37 -12.58
CA ALA A 364 -18.11 15.00 -11.96
C ALA A 364 -18.37 13.50 -12.06
N MET A 365 -18.15 12.90 -13.23
CA MET A 365 -18.26 11.45 -13.42
C MET A 365 -17.30 10.67 -12.53
N LEU A 366 -16.06 11.13 -12.40
CA LEU A 366 -15.08 10.49 -11.50
C LEU A 366 -15.49 10.60 -10.03
N ILE A 367 -16.16 11.68 -9.62
CA ILE A 367 -16.73 11.80 -8.27
C ILE A 367 -17.77 10.70 -8.05
N VAL A 368 -18.70 10.53 -9.00
CA VAL A 368 -19.72 9.47 -8.93
C VAL A 368 -19.07 8.09 -8.86
N ILE A 369 -18.18 7.77 -9.79
CA ILE A 369 -17.53 6.46 -9.87
C ILE A 369 -16.72 6.19 -8.60
N SER A 370 -16.02 7.20 -8.06
CA SER A 370 -15.26 7.06 -6.82
C SER A 370 -16.15 6.81 -5.62
N THR A 371 -17.28 7.51 -5.52
CA THR A 371 -18.26 7.31 -4.44
C THR A 371 -18.90 5.93 -4.52
N PHE A 372 -19.25 5.49 -5.72
CA PHE A 372 -19.76 4.15 -5.97
C PHE A 372 -18.75 3.05 -5.65
N ALA A 373 -17.46 3.27 -5.98
CA ALA A 373 -16.39 2.36 -5.62
C ALA A 373 -16.19 2.25 -4.10
N LEU A 374 -16.35 3.35 -3.37
CA LEU A 374 -16.30 3.35 -1.90
C LEU A 374 -17.50 2.58 -1.32
N ASP A 375 -18.72 2.77 -1.85
CA ASP A 375 -19.89 2.02 -1.46
C ASP A 375 -19.72 0.52 -1.71
N PHE A 376 -19.16 0.15 -2.87
CA PHE A 376 -18.80 -1.23 -3.19
C PHE A 376 -17.86 -1.86 -2.14
N ILE A 377 -16.88 -1.10 -1.63
CA ILE A 377 -15.90 -1.59 -0.62
C ILE A 377 -16.58 -1.78 0.74
N HIS A 378 -17.54 -0.91 1.09
CA HIS A 378 -18.18 -0.91 2.39
C HIS A 378 -19.39 -1.86 2.49
N THR A 379 -19.93 -2.31 1.36
CA THR A 379 -21.03 -3.26 1.35
C THR A 379 -20.54 -4.63 1.84
N ASP A 380 -21.10 -5.09 2.96
CA ASP A 380 -20.82 -6.43 3.50
C ASP A 380 -21.46 -7.48 2.58
N ARG A 381 -20.63 -8.07 1.74
CA ARG A 381 -20.99 -9.13 0.79
C ARG A 381 -20.49 -10.48 1.28
N SER A 382 -20.68 -10.78 2.56
CA SER A 382 -20.39 -12.10 3.11
C SER A 382 -21.22 -13.15 2.37
N VAL A 383 -20.54 -13.91 1.52
CA VAL A 383 -21.06 -15.13 0.89
C VAL A 383 -20.83 -16.30 1.84
#